data_fa8c811b5cd180047a34e49d2dfd6ad2
#
_entry.id   fa8c811b5cd180047a34e49d2dfd6ad2
#
_cell.length_a   1.000
_cell.length_b   1.000
_cell.length_c   1.000
_cell.angle_alpha   90.00
_cell.angle_beta   90.00
_cell.angle_gamma   90.00
#
_symmetry.space_group_name_H-M   'P 1'
#
loop_
_entity.id
_entity.type
_entity.pdbx_description
1 polymer ?
#
loop_
_entity_poly.entity_id
_entity_poly.type
_entity_poly.pdbx_seq_one_letter_code
_entity_poly.pdbx_strand_id
1 'polypeptide(L)'
;MISHLTDEGYKVGAIKHVFHKGFSFDKQGTNTWRFAKAGSKVTVAVSSEEMVIIKKTDSALNDLDQIIKLLEKEKLDVIFIEGFHKLTAKRKEFPKIITAKDVDNLKETLEETAPPILAITGQVVVQNRNRANEFKIPFIDMPSEGKQLLDFIKKYLKEKT
;
A
#
# COMPACT_ATOMS: atom_id res chain seq x y z
N MET A 1 -8.05 -7.18 -5.39
CA MET A 1 -7.69 -6.07 -6.32
C MET A 1 -6.47 -6.41 -7.15
N ILE A 2 -5.33 -6.73 -6.55
CA ILE A 2 -4.10 -7.07 -7.30
C ILE A 2 -4.37 -8.18 -8.29
N SER A 3 -4.90 -9.34 -7.86
CA SER A 3 -5.22 -10.47 -8.75
C SER A 3 -6.06 -10.08 -9.97
N HIS A 4 -7.12 -9.29 -9.78
CA HIS A 4 -7.98 -8.86 -10.89
C HIS A 4 -7.24 -7.97 -11.91
N LEU A 5 -6.37 -7.08 -11.41
CA LEU A 5 -5.58 -6.24 -12.32
C LEU A 5 -4.53 -7.06 -13.07
N THR A 6 -3.87 -8.00 -12.41
CA THR A 6 -2.90 -8.89 -13.07
C THR A 6 -3.57 -9.82 -14.08
N ASP A 7 -4.76 -10.33 -13.77
CA ASP A 7 -5.57 -11.14 -14.71
C ASP A 7 -5.98 -10.34 -15.96
N GLU A 8 -6.14 -9.01 -15.83
CA GLU A 8 -6.40 -8.08 -16.93
C GLU A 8 -5.11 -7.59 -17.65
N GLY A 9 -3.94 -8.09 -17.27
CA GLY A 9 -2.66 -7.80 -17.91
C GLY A 9 -1.88 -6.61 -17.34
N TYR A 10 -2.35 -5.95 -16.28
CA TYR A 10 -1.60 -4.87 -15.63
C TYR A 10 -0.38 -5.43 -14.88
N LYS A 11 0.75 -4.74 -14.98
CA LYS A 11 1.93 -5.01 -14.16
C LYS A 11 1.79 -4.28 -12.83
N VAL A 12 1.58 -5.04 -11.77
CA VAL A 12 1.25 -4.51 -10.44
C VAL A 12 2.42 -4.68 -9.49
N GLY A 13 2.84 -3.60 -8.85
CA GLY A 13 3.75 -3.61 -7.71
C GLY A 13 3.01 -3.44 -6.39
N ALA A 14 3.64 -3.84 -5.30
CA ALA A 14 3.12 -3.62 -3.96
C ALA A 14 4.24 -3.21 -3.00
N ILE A 15 3.95 -2.21 -2.17
CA ILE A 15 4.83 -1.75 -1.09
C ILE A 15 4.05 -1.89 0.21
N LYS A 16 4.63 -2.57 1.21
CA LYS A 16 4.04 -2.70 2.53
C LYS A 16 4.96 -2.13 3.60
N HIS A 17 4.41 -1.23 4.42
CA HIS A 17 5.08 -0.74 5.62
C HIS A 17 4.73 -1.60 6.82
N VAL A 18 5.74 -2.12 7.52
CA VAL A 18 5.56 -2.85 8.77
C VAL A 18 6.05 -1.98 9.92
N PHE A 19 5.13 -1.55 10.77
CA PHE A 19 5.41 -0.58 11.85
C PHE A 19 5.91 -1.21 13.16
N HIS A 20 5.99 -2.52 13.24
CA HIS A 20 6.37 -3.21 14.48
C HIS A 20 7.88 -3.07 14.76
N LYS A 21 8.21 -2.42 15.88
CA LYS A 21 9.62 -2.31 16.32
C LYS A 21 10.22 -3.70 16.50
N GLY A 22 11.43 -3.90 15.93
CA GLY A 22 12.15 -5.18 16.01
C GLY A 22 11.68 -6.23 15.00
N PHE A 23 10.71 -5.93 14.14
CA PHE A 23 10.31 -6.84 13.06
C PHE A 23 11.46 -7.04 12.05
N SER A 24 11.62 -8.26 11.59
CA SER A 24 12.55 -8.62 10.52
C SER A 24 11.87 -9.58 9.55
N PHE A 25 12.02 -9.33 8.26
CA PHE A 25 11.58 -10.25 7.21
C PHE A 25 12.46 -11.51 7.15
N ASP A 26 13.69 -11.41 7.67
CA ASP A 26 14.65 -12.51 7.69
C ASP A 26 14.46 -13.36 8.94
N LYS A 27 14.37 -14.68 8.76
CA LYS A 27 14.13 -15.62 9.84
C LYS A 27 15.44 -15.91 10.59
N GLN A 28 15.40 -15.84 11.93
CA GLN A 28 16.52 -16.17 12.79
C GLN A 28 17.01 -17.61 12.52
N GLY A 29 18.33 -17.79 12.39
CA GLY A 29 18.99 -19.06 12.17
C GLY A 29 19.23 -19.43 10.71
N THR A 30 18.67 -18.70 9.74
CA THR A 30 18.98 -18.88 8.31
C THR A 30 20.37 -18.37 7.96
N ASN A 31 20.90 -18.76 6.81
CA ASN A 31 22.22 -18.28 6.35
C ASN A 31 22.19 -16.77 6.10
N THR A 32 21.11 -16.23 5.52
CA THR A 32 20.92 -14.80 5.30
C THR A 32 20.95 -14.01 6.61
N TRP A 33 20.26 -14.51 7.64
CA TRP A 33 20.31 -13.93 8.99
C TRP A 33 21.74 -13.97 9.58
N ARG A 34 22.48 -15.08 9.39
CA ARG A 34 23.87 -15.20 9.87
C ARG A 34 24.80 -14.20 9.16
N PHE A 35 24.62 -13.98 7.85
CA PHE A 35 25.38 -12.96 7.12
C PHE A 35 25.09 -11.55 7.67
N ALA A 36 23.83 -11.21 7.91
CA ALA A 36 23.46 -9.95 8.51
C ALA A 36 24.03 -9.75 9.92
N LYS A 37 24.04 -10.82 10.75
CA LYS A 37 24.66 -10.81 12.08
C LYS A 37 26.18 -10.68 12.05
N ALA A 38 26.81 -11.20 11.02
CA ALA A 38 28.26 -11.06 10.79
C ALA A 38 28.66 -9.67 10.23
N GLY A 39 27.68 -8.77 10.00
CA GLY A 39 27.93 -7.39 9.57
C GLY A 39 27.67 -7.10 8.11
N SER A 40 27.06 -8.04 7.36
CA SER A 40 26.65 -7.74 5.98
C SER A 40 25.61 -6.63 5.96
N LYS A 41 25.90 -5.54 5.23
CA LYS A 41 24.97 -4.42 5.04
C LYS A 41 23.88 -4.75 4.03
N VAL A 42 24.18 -5.60 3.04
CA VAL A 42 23.24 -6.04 2.01
C VAL A 42 23.43 -7.54 1.78
N THR A 43 22.35 -8.28 1.86
CA THR A 43 22.33 -9.72 1.54
C THR A 43 21.37 -9.92 0.38
N VAL A 44 21.82 -10.65 -0.66
CA VAL A 44 20.98 -11.06 -1.78
C VAL A 44 20.82 -12.57 -1.70
N ALA A 45 19.59 -13.05 -1.67
CA ALA A 45 19.26 -14.46 -1.77
C ALA A 45 18.53 -14.70 -3.10
N VAL A 46 18.92 -15.74 -3.81
CA VAL A 46 18.38 -16.09 -5.13
C VAL A 46 17.97 -17.55 -5.13
N SER A 47 16.77 -17.81 -5.63
CA SER A 47 16.27 -19.16 -5.94
C SER A 47 15.98 -19.27 -7.44
N SER A 48 15.41 -20.40 -7.85
CA SER A 48 14.93 -20.58 -9.24
C SER A 48 13.74 -19.67 -9.61
N GLU A 49 12.99 -19.18 -8.63
CA GLU A 49 11.73 -18.47 -8.83
C GLU A 49 11.73 -17.04 -8.32
N GLU A 50 12.60 -16.72 -7.34
CA GLU A 50 12.59 -15.40 -6.71
C GLU A 50 13.98 -14.91 -6.32
N MET A 51 14.11 -13.61 -6.21
CA MET A 51 15.26 -12.92 -5.64
C MET A 51 14.81 -12.03 -4.50
N VAL A 52 15.49 -12.12 -3.36
CA VAL A 52 15.25 -11.26 -2.20
C VAL A 52 16.50 -10.44 -1.89
N ILE A 53 16.30 -9.14 -1.68
CA ILE A 53 17.36 -8.21 -1.26
C ILE A 53 17.05 -7.75 0.16
N ILE A 54 17.89 -8.10 1.11
CA ILE A 54 17.78 -7.70 2.51
C ILE A 54 18.82 -6.61 2.77
N LYS A 55 18.37 -5.37 2.93
CA LYS A 55 19.23 -4.25 3.26
C LYS A 55 18.94 -3.78 4.68
N LYS A 56 19.94 -3.86 5.55
CA LYS A 56 19.84 -3.28 6.90
C LYS A 56 20.05 -1.77 6.82
N THR A 57 19.17 -1.03 7.46
CA THR A 57 19.23 0.43 7.53
C THR A 57 19.31 0.87 8.99
N ASP A 58 20.16 1.84 9.27
CA ASP A 58 20.34 2.38 10.62
C ASP A 58 19.27 3.42 10.98
N SER A 59 18.50 3.87 9.98
CA SER A 59 17.37 4.79 10.12
C SER A 59 16.10 4.19 9.52
N ALA A 60 14.97 4.55 10.08
CA ALA A 60 13.69 4.24 9.44
C ALA A 60 13.71 4.80 8.01
N LEU A 61 13.37 3.97 7.03
CA LEU A 61 13.15 4.42 5.65
C LEU A 61 11.89 5.31 5.64
N ASN A 62 12.09 6.60 5.91
CA ASN A 62 11.01 7.60 5.93
C ASN A 62 10.90 8.34 4.59
N ASP A 63 11.64 7.89 3.58
CA ASP A 63 11.60 8.45 2.23
C ASP A 63 10.94 7.47 1.27
N LEU A 64 9.64 7.70 1.05
CA LEU A 64 8.83 6.86 0.17
C LEU A 64 9.29 6.96 -1.29
N ASP A 65 9.84 8.09 -1.73
CA ASP A 65 10.31 8.26 -3.10
C ASP A 65 11.54 7.40 -3.37
N GLN A 66 12.43 7.25 -2.40
CA GLN A 66 13.55 6.29 -2.51
C GLN A 66 13.06 4.85 -2.63
N ILE A 67 11.99 4.49 -1.91
CA ILE A 67 11.42 3.14 -2.00
C ILE A 67 10.77 2.92 -3.39
N ILE A 68 10.02 3.90 -3.89
CA ILE A 68 9.40 3.84 -5.22
C ILE A 68 10.46 3.72 -6.32
N LYS A 69 11.58 4.44 -6.21
CA LYS A 69 12.71 4.35 -7.16
C LYS A 69 13.30 2.93 -7.29
N LEU A 70 13.20 2.11 -6.25
CA LEU A 70 13.65 0.71 -6.36
C LEU A 70 12.84 -0.09 -7.38
N LEU A 71 11.60 0.35 -7.67
CA LEU A 71 10.66 -0.31 -8.56
C LEU A 71 10.62 0.29 -9.98
N GLU A 72 11.33 1.40 -10.25
CA GLU A 72 11.28 2.10 -11.55
C GLU A 72 11.66 1.21 -12.75
N LYS A 73 12.61 0.29 -12.54
CA LYS A 73 13.08 -0.63 -13.60
C LYS A 73 12.06 -1.70 -13.97
N GLU A 74 11.09 -1.95 -13.12
CA GLU A 74 10.09 -3.01 -13.30
C GLU A 74 8.99 -2.62 -14.29
N LYS A 75 8.92 -1.34 -14.72
CA LYS A 75 7.92 -0.82 -15.68
C LYS A 75 6.50 -1.20 -15.27
N LEU A 76 6.15 -0.92 -14.03
CA LEU A 76 4.85 -1.21 -13.44
C LEU A 76 3.80 -0.20 -13.89
N ASP A 77 2.58 -0.68 -14.13
CA ASP A 77 1.43 0.17 -14.47
C ASP A 77 0.80 0.79 -13.21
N VAL A 78 0.91 0.09 -12.08
CA VAL A 78 0.36 0.55 -10.79
C VAL A 78 1.16 -0.03 -9.63
N ILE A 79 1.32 0.79 -8.58
CA ILE A 79 1.94 0.37 -7.32
C ILE A 79 0.93 0.58 -6.19
N PHE A 80 0.55 -0.50 -5.51
CA PHE A 80 -0.20 -0.43 -4.26
C PHE A 80 0.72 -0.18 -3.08
N ILE A 81 0.40 0.83 -2.28
CA ILE A 81 1.16 1.17 -1.07
C ILE A 81 0.26 0.94 0.14
N GLU A 82 0.63 0.02 1.01
CA GLU A 82 -0.04 -0.24 2.28
C GLU A 82 0.79 0.32 3.43
N GLY A 83 0.15 1.10 4.30
CA GLY A 83 0.82 1.83 5.37
C GLY A 83 1.36 3.19 4.87
N PHE A 84 2.41 3.69 5.52
CA PHE A 84 3.00 5.02 5.22
C PHE A 84 2.00 6.19 5.28
N HIS A 85 0.93 6.09 6.06
CA HIS A 85 -0.14 7.10 6.10
C HIS A 85 0.44 8.52 6.24
N LYS A 86 1.35 8.76 7.18
CA LYS A 86 1.98 10.08 7.40
C LYS A 86 2.73 10.61 6.18
N LEU A 87 3.27 9.74 5.34
CA LEU A 87 4.02 10.12 4.15
C LEU A 87 3.13 10.28 2.91
N THR A 88 1.98 9.61 2.87
CA THR A 88 1.08 9.59 1.71
C THR A 88 -0.12 10.51 1.85
N ALA A 89 -0.60 10.77 3.06
CA ALA A 89 -1.86 11.45 3.33
C ALA A 89 -1.97 12.82 2.66
N LYS A 90 -0.93 13.64 2.68
CA LYS A 90 -0.93 14.99 2.09
C LYS A 90 -0.49 15.03 0.62
N ARG A 91 -0.05 13.92 0.04
CA ARG A 91 0.46 13.85 -1.34
C ARG A 91 -0.70 13.73 -2.33
N LYS A 92 -0.89 14.77 -3.14
CA LYS A 92 -2.01 14.86 -4.11
C LYS A 92 -1.83 13.95 -5.32
N GLU A 93 -0.62 13.55 -5.62
CA GLU A 93 -0.29 12.62 -6.72
C GLU A 93 -0.71 11.18 -6.43
N PHE A 94 -0.92 10.81 -5.16
CA PHE A 94 -1.38 9.48 -4.80
C PHE A 94 -2.90 9.45 -4.59
N PRO A 95 -3.64 8.62 -5.33
CA PRO A 95 -5.03 8.31 -5.00
C PRO A 95 -5.09 7.45 -3.74
N LYS A 96 -6.05 7.72 -2.86
CA LYS A 96 -6.19 7.01 -1.60
C LYS A 96 -7.48 6.23 -1.55
N ILE A 97 -7.42 5.10 -0.88
CA ILE A 97 -8.57 4.34 -0.39
C ILE A 97 -8.46 4.35 1.12
N ILE A 98 -9.43 4.95 1.79
CA ILE A 98 -9.43 5.06 3.25
C ILE A 98 -10.15 3.84 3.83
N THR A 99 -9.51 3.19 4.79
CA THR A 99 -10.15 2.13 5.60
C THR A 99 -10.35 2.66 7.01
N ALA A 100 -11.60 2.72 7.45
CA ALA A 100 -11.95 3.21 8.78
C ALA A 100 -12.81 2.21 9.56
N LYS A 101 -12.65 2.20 10.89
CA LYS A 101 -13.39 1.34 11.80
C LYS A 101 -14.78 1.91 12.14
N ASP A 102 -14.87 3.22 12.31
CA ASP A 102 -16.07 3.98 12.70
C ASP A 102 -16.05 5.39 12.11
N VAL A 103 -17.09 6.17 12.38
CA VAL A 103 -17.27 7.52 11.83
C VAL A 103 -16.27 8.53 12.39
N ASP A 104 -15.91 8.42 13.68
CA ASP A 104 -14.97 9.36 14.30
C ASP A 104 -13.56 9.13 13.73
N ASN A 105 -13.13 7.89 13.64
CA ASN A 105 -11.87 7.52 12.96
C ASN A 105 -11.86 7.96 11.49
N LEU A 106 -13.01 7.86 10.78
CA LEU A 106 -13.12 8.34 9.41
C LEU A 106 -12.92 9.86 9.33
N LYS A 107 -13.58 10.65 10.19
CA LYS A 107 -13.45 12.10 10.21
C LYS A 107 -12.01 12.54 10.47
N GLU A 108 -11.38 12.01 11.52
CA GLU A 108 -9.98 12.27 11.83
C GLU A 108 -9.07 11.97 10.63
N THR A 109 -9.26 10.81 9.99
CA THR A 109 -8.46 10.43 8.83
C THR A 109 -8.68 11.36 7.63
N LEU A 110 -9.91 11.80 7.39
CA LEU A 110 -10.24 12.73 6.30
C LEU A 110 -9.63 14.13 6.51
N GLU A 111 -9.61 14.64 7.74
CA GLU A 111 -8.97 15.93 8.07
C GLU A 111 -7.47 15.93 7.77
N GLU A 112 -6.83 14.80 7.97
CA GLU A 112 -5.40 14.63 7.71
C GLU A 112 -5.07 14.29 6.25
N THR A 113 -6.06 13.92 5.43
CA THR A 113 -5.84 13.34 4.10
C THR A 113 -6.24 14.30 2.98
N ALA A 114 -5.27 14.65 2.13
CA ALA A 114 -5.54 15.43 0.91
C ALA A 114 -6.12 14.54 -0.20
N PRO A 115 -7.04 15.06 -1.05
CA PRO A 115 -7.51 14.34 -2.22
C PRO A 115 -6.38 14.04 -3.23
N PRO A 116 -6.58 13.12 -4.19
CA PRO A 116 -7.83 12.41 -4.47
C PRO A 116 -8.08 11.23 -3.54
N ILE A 117 -9.34 11.06 -3.10
CA ILE A 117 -9.79 9.92 -2.31
C ILE A 117 -10.82 9.17 -3.16
N LEU A 118 -10.50 7.95 -3.56
CA LEU A 118 -11.32 7.16 -4.49
C LEU A 118 -12.50 6.48 -3.80
N ALA A 119 -12.29 6.02 -2.57
CA ALA A 119 -13.32 5.31 -1.82
C ALA A 119 -13.00 5.28 -0.32
N ILE A 120 -14.05 5.02 0.46
CA ILE A 120 -14.00 4.68 1.88
C ILE A 120 -14.41 3.21 2.00
N THR A 121 -13.67 2.45 2.80
CA THR A 121 -13.90 1.03 3.08
C THR A 121 -13.81 0.74 4.59
N GLY A 122 -14.01 -0.51 4.96
CA GLY A 122 -13.86 -0.97 6.33
C GLY A 122 -15.19 -1.01 7.09
N GLN A 123 -15.10 -1.20 8.40
CA GLN A 123 -16.26 -1.45 9.25
C GLN A 123 -17.25 -0.28 9.27
N VAL A 124 -16.76 0.94 9.12
CA VAL A 124 -17.59 2.16 9.03
C VAL A 124 -18.63 2.06 7.92
N VAL A 125 -18.29 1.44 6.78
CA VAL A 125 -19.20 1.31 5.64
C VAL A 125 -20.37 0.41 5.97
N VAL A 126 -20.13 -0.74 6.59
CA VAL A 126 -21.16 -1.70 6.98
C VAL A 126 -22.12 -1.09 8.00
N GLN A 127 -21.60 -0.36 8.96
CA GLN A 127 -22.38 0.20 10.07
C GLN A 127 -23.10 1.52 9.74
N ASN A 128 -22.62 2.27 8.75
CA ASN A 128 -23.05 3.65 8.51
C ASN A 128 -23.37 3.93 7.03
N ARG A 129 -23.85 2.93 6.29
CA ARG A 129 -24.12 3.07 4.85
C ARG A 129 -25.13 4.19 4.53
N ASN A 130 -26.10 4.43 5.42
CA ASN A 130 -27.06 5.52 5.31
C ASN A 130 -26.43 6.93 5.40
N ARG A 131 -25.23 7.03 5.92
CA ARG A 131 -24.47 8.30 6.07
C ARG A 131 -23.48 8.55 4.92
N ALA A 132 -23.38 7.69 3.93
CA ALA A 132 -22.46 7.82 2.80
C ALA A 132 -22.56 9.20 2.10
N ASN A 133 -23.76 9.74 1.96
CA ASN A 133 -24.02 11.03 1.31
C ASN A 133 -23.40 12.23 2.06
N GLU A 134 -23.13 12.12 3.36
CA GLU A 134 -22.50 13.17 4.16
C GLU A 134 -21.05 13.43 3.72
N PHE A 135 -20.37 12.40 3.25
CA PHE A 135 -18.93 12.44 2.95
C PHE A 135 -18.63 12.75 1.48
N LYS A 136 -19.61 12.64 0.58
CA LYS A 136 -19.43 12.82 -0.88
C LYS A 136 -18.30 11.96 -1.48
N ILE A 137 -17.95 10.87 -0.84
CA ILE A 137 -16.94 9.89 -1.26
C ILE A 137 -17.63 8.53 -1.26
N PRO A 138 -17.45 7.69 -2.29
CA PRO A 138 -18.07 6.38 -2.36
C PRO A 138 -17.73 5.51 -1.15
N PHE A 139 -18.77 4.93 -0.53
CA PHE A 139 -18.65 3.89 0.48
C PHE A 139 -18.69 2.54 -0.22
N ILE A 140 -17.62 1.75 -0.05
CA ILE A 140 -17.46 0.45 -0.71
C ILE A 140 -17.29 -0.63 0.34
N ASP A 141 -18.24 -1.54 0.39
CA ASP A 141 -18.16 -2.70 1.28
C ASP A 141 -17.25 -3.78 0.68
N MET A 142 -16.16 -4.09 1.40
CA MET A 142 -15.19 -5.09 0.96
C MET A 142 -15.36 -6.40 1.74
N PRO A 143 -15.34 -7.56 1.07
CA PRO A 143 -15.01 -7.77 -0.35
C PRO A 143 -16.19 -7.69 -1.32
N SER A 144 -17.44 -7.56 -0.84
CA SER A 144 -18.67 -7.72 -1.61
C SER A 144 -18.79 -6.76 -2.80
N GLU A 145 -18.34 -5.52 -2.67
CA GLU A 145 -18.36 -4.49 -3.71
C GLU A 145 -16.96 -4.24 -4.33
N GLY A 146 -16.04 -5.20 -4.20
CA GLY A 146 -14.67 -5.07 -4.70
C GLY A 146 -14.56 -4.74 -6.19
N LYS A 147 -15.51 -5.18 -7.01
CA LYS A 147 -15.58 -4.84 -8.45
C LYS A 147 -15.76 -3.34 -8.67
N GLN A 148 -16.63 -2.69 -7.91
CA GLN A 148 -16.85 -1.24 -8.02
C GLN A 148 -15.59 -0.46 -7.65
N LEU A 149 -14.86 -0.88 -6.62
CA LEU A 149 -13.59 -0.26 -6.25
C LEU A 149 -12.54 -0.42 -7.36
N LEU A 150 -12.50 -1.61 -7.99
CA LEU A 150 -11.62 -1.88 -9.13
C LEU A 150 -11.93 -0.93 -10.31
N ASP A 151 -13.21 -0.70 -10.60
CA ASP A 151 -13.63 0.21 -11.67
C ASP A 151 -13.19 1.66 -11.40
N PHE A 152 -13.25 2.12 -10.14
CA PHE A 152 -12.71 3.45 -9.77
C PHE A 152 -11.21 3.54 -9.97
N ILE A 153 -10.45 2.50 -9.58
CA ILE A 153 -9.01 2.45 -9.79
C ILE A 153 -8.70 2.50 -11.28
N LYS A 154 -9.34 1.67 -12.10
CA LYS A 154 -9.12 1.63 -13.55
C LYS A 154 -9.47 2.95 -14.24
N LYS A 155 -10.57 3.57 -13.82
CA LYS A 155 -10.93 4.91 -14.32
C LYS A 155 -9.83 5.92 -14.02
N TYR A 156 -9.35 5.96 -12.78
CA TYR A 156 -8.26 6.86 -12.38
C TYR A 156 -6.97 6.61 -13.18
N LEU A 157 -6.59 5.35 -13.39
CA LEU A 157 -5.41 5.00 -14.19
C LEU A 157 -5.52 5.52 -15.62
N LYS A 158 -6.68 5.35 -16.27
CA LYS A 158 -6.94 5.83 -17.65
C LYS A 158 -6.90 7.35 -17.78
N GLU A 159 -7.26 8.09 -16.74
CA GLU A 159 -7.24 9.56 -16.74
C GLU A 159 -5.82 10.12 -16.57
N LYS A 160 -4.85 9.29 -16.19
CA LYS A 160 -3.45 9.67 -15.94
C LYS A 160 -2.47 9.22 -17.03
N THR A 161 -2.90 8.31 -17.90
CA THR A 161 -2.15 7.84 -19.09
C THR A 161 -2.46 8.72 -20.28
#